data_de2320d253baf598edcf60ca24d02527
#
_entry.id   de2320d253baf598edcf60ca24d02527
#
_cell.length_a   1.000
_cell.length_b   1.000
_cell.length_c   1.000
_cell.angle_alpha   90.00
_cell.angle_beta   90.00
_cell.angle_gamma   90.00
#
_symmetry.space_group_name_H-M   'P 1'
#
loop_
_entity.id
_entity.type
_entity.pdbx_description
1 polymer ?
#
loop_
_entity_poly.entity_id
_entity_poly.type
_entity_poly.pdbx_seq_one_letter_code
_entity_poly.pdbx_strand_id
1 'polypeptide(L)'
;LLVGAGLFFRSFQAFQDVDPGFGSEPTALLTFVVSGERYNQEEGRLFLRSYLDRLNETPGVLAAGAIDNIHMNTTSTQTMDVNVDGVEPPPGRQTWEIDRASAEPRFFGAAGIPILRGRNFQETDEEGGTPVVIINQAMADRFWPGEEAVGKTLRGRSGDEILVVGVAGTAKIRTIGEAPRPFVYEAYSQDYSSFLTVVIRTQGSPDTALQGAFRLLREMDPDMLVVETKTMEEHLGIMLLPARLGTLLTSLFAIVALCLATIGLYGIVSYAVSRRSREVGIRTSLGAEPGRVVREIVWEGMGLALVGAGIGLALSLAGAQVLRSLLFGVGALDPLTFGAVPLGLLAL
;
A
#
# COMPACT_ATOMS: atom_id res chain seq x y z
N LEU A 1 -19.66 7.47 -14.12
CA LEU A 1 -18.63 8.33 -13.50
C LEU A 1 -18.81 8.46 -12.00
N LEU A 2 -20.00 8.89 -11.49
CA LEU A 2 -20.26 9.02 -10.04
C LEU A 2 -20.04 7.71 -9.28
N VAL A 3 -20.50 6.57 -9.81
CA VAL A 3 -20.21 5.25 -9.21
C VAL A 3 -18.71 4.96 -9.18
N GLY A 4 -17.99 5.27 -10.27
CA GLY A 4 -16.54 5.12 -10.31
C GLY A 4 -15.84 5.97 -9.24
N ALA A 5 -16.23 7.24 -9.08
CA ALA A 5 -15.70 8.13 -8.04
C ALA A 5 -15.97 7.56 -6.63
N GLY A 6 -17.17 7.05 -6.38
CA GLY A 6 -17.53 6.42 -5.10
C GLY A 6 -16.70 5.15 -4.82
N LEU A 7 -16.49 4.30 -5.82
CA LEU A 7 -15.66 3.11 -5.69
C LEU A 7 -14.19 3.46 -5.39
N PHE A 8 -13.60 4.42 -6.11
CA PHE A 8 -12.24 4.86 -5.85
C PHE A 8 -12.09 5.51 -4.47
N PHE A 9 -13.06 6.34 -4.06
CA PHE A 9 -13.05 6.94 -2.73
C PHE A 9 -13.10 5.89 -1.61
N ARG A 10 -13.98 4.90 -1.73
CA ARG A 10 -14.07 3.80 -0.76
C ARG A 10 -12.83 2.89 -0.80
N SER A 11 -12.29 2.64 -1.99
CA SER A 11 -11.03 1.92 -2.14
C SER A 11 -9.89 2.64 -1.44
N PHE A 12 -9.83 3.97 -1.55
CA PHE A 12 -8.86 4.79 -0.84
C PHE A 12 -9.03 4.74 0.68
N GLN A 13 -10.27 4.80 1.20
CA GLN A 13 -10.53 4.62 2.63
C GLN A 13 -10.11 3.23 3.11
N ALA A 14 -10.54 2.17 2.42
CA ALA A 14 -10.17 0.80 2.76
C ALA A 14 -8.65 0.58 2.78
N PHE A 15 -7.92 1.32 1.96
CA PHE A 15 -6.46 1.27 1.90
C PHE A 15 -5.80 1.91 3.13
N GLN A 16 -6.39 2.99 3.66
CA GLN A 16 -5.88 3.65 4.88
C GLN A 16 -6.06 2.81 6.15
N ASP A 17 -7.04 1.92 6.14
CA ASP A 17 -7.38 1.06 7.28
C ASP A 17 -6.54 -0.25 7.31
N VAL A 18 -5.72 -0.50 6.28
CA VAL A 18 -4.88 -1.71 6.24
C VAL A 18 -3.68 -1.56 7.15
N ASP A 19 -3.53 -2.51 8.07
CA ASP A 19 -2.30 -2.67 8.82
C ASP A 19 -1.17 -3.15 7.89
N PRO A 20 -0.13 -2.35 7.67
CA PRO A 20 1.00 -2.74 6.84
C PRO A 20 1.90 -3.79 7.52
N GLY A 21 1.67 -4.11 8.78
CA GLY A 21 2.51 -5.02 9.59
C GLY A 21 3.80 -4.38 10.12
N PHE A 22 3.88 -3.06 10.07
CA PHE A 22 4.93 -2.25 10.72
C PHE A 22 4.37 -1.60 11.98
N GLY A 23 5.27 -1.15 12.88
CA GLY A 23 4.86 -0.37 14.04
C GLY A 23 4.13 0.92 13.63
N SER A 24 3.15 1.31 14.46
CA SER A 24 2.32 2.52 14.24
C SER A 24 3.03 3.81 14.66
N GLU A 25 4.19 3.73 15.30
CA GLU A 25 4.93 4.89 15.75
C GLU A 25 5.56 5.66 14.58
N PRO A 26 5.73 6.98 14.76
CA PRO A 26 6.37 7.82 13.75
C PRO A 26 7.76 7.30 13.39
N THR A 27 8.01 7.09 12.10
CA THR A 27 9.24 6.45 11.60
C THR A 27 9.84 7.24 10.46
N ALA A 28 11.15 7.45 10.50
CA ALA A 28 11.95 8.07 9.46
C ALA A 28 12.81 7.02 8.73
N LEU A 29 13.08 7.26 7.45
CA LEU A 29 13.88 6.43 6.58
C LEU A 29 15.03 7.24 5.99
N LEU A 30 16.25 6.77 6.17
CA LEU A 30 17.45 7.35 5.60
C LEU A 30 18.16 6.30 4.75
N THR A 31 18.22 6.50 3.45
CA THR A 31 18.87 5.57 2.52
C THR A 31 20.20 6.14 2.05
N PHE A 32 21.28 5.38 2.18
CA PHE A 32 22.62 5.75 1.76
C PHE A 32 23.39 4.55 1.21
N VAL A 33 24.50 4.87 0.55
CA VAL A 33 25.40 3.86 -0.02
C VAL A 33 26.76 3.95 0.66
N VAL A 34 27.19 2.85 1.25
CA VAL A 34 28.55 2.69 1.76
C VAL A 34 29.47 2.40 0.57
N SER A 35 30.24 3.39 0.14
CA SER A 35 31.07 3.28 -1.07
C SER A 35 32.12 2.19 -0.96
N GLY A 36 32.08 1.19 -1.86
CA GLY A 36 33.08 0.14 -1.95
C GLY A 36 34.51 0.60 -2.33
N GLU A 37 34.66 1.84 -2.80
CA GLU A 37 35.97 2.45 -3.03
C GLU A 37 36.64 2.93 -1.74
N ARG A 38 35.83 3.23 -0.71
CA ARG A 38 36.29 3.80 0.58
C ARG A 38 36.24 2.80 1.73
N TYR A 39 35.34 1.85 1.67
CA TYR A 39 35.10 0.86 2.70
C TYR A 39 35.08 -0.54 2.09
N ASN A 40 35.89 -1.45 2.60
CA ASN A 40 35.65 -2.87 2.34
C ASN A 40 34.42 -3.35 3.12
N GLN A 41 34.02 -4.61 2.93
CA GLN A 41 32.81 -5.14 3.57
C GLN A 41 32.87 -5.11 5.10
N GLU A 42 34.02 -5.43 5.69
CA GLU A 42 34.22 -5.42 7.15
C GLU A 42 34.14 -3.99 7.70
N GLU A 43 34.84 -3.07 7.06
CA GLU A 43 34.79 -1.63 7.43
C GLU A 43 33.37 -1.06 7.28
N GLY A 44 32.62 -1.47 6.23
CA GLY A 44 31.26 -1.07 6.02
C GLY A 44 30.30 -1.58 7.12
N ARG A 45 30.47 -2.84 7.55
CA ARG A 45 29.73 -3.40 8.70
C ARG A 45 30.04 -2.66 9.99
N LEU A 46 31.30 -2.35 10.25
CA LEU A 46 31.74 -1.59 11.43
C LEU A 46 31.20 -0.15 11.42
N PHE A 47 31.23 0.50 10.24
CA PHE A 47 30.64 1.82 10.06
C PHE A 47 29.15 1.81 10.40
N LEU A 48 28.38 0.89 9.80
CA LEU A 48 26.96 0.77 10.06
C LEU A 48 26.67 0.53 11.54
N ARG A 49 27.38 -0.39 12.17
CA ARG A 49 27.24 -0.68 13.61
C ARG A 49 27.46 0.59 14.45
N SER A 50 28.57 1.29 14.22
CA SER A 50 28.90 2.53 14.96
C SER A 50 27.85 3.62 14.72
N TYR A 51 27.33 3.74 13.51
CA TYR A 51 26.28 4.68 13.17
C TYR A 51 24.97 4.36 13.90
N LEU A 52 24.53 3.11 13.89
CA LEU A 52 23.32 2.66 14.57
C LEU A 52 23.45 2.77 16.10
N ASP A 53 24.63 2.52 16.69
CA ASP A 53 24.89 2.69 18.11
C ASP A 53 24.64 4.14 18.53
N ARG A 54 25.24 5.09 17.83
CA ARG A 54 25.05 6.52 18.08
C ARG A 54 23.63 7.00 17.85
N LEU A 55 22.95 6.46 16.83
CA LEU A 55 21.54 6.79 16.59
C LEU A 55 20.63 6.33 17.73
N ASN A 56 20.86 5.12 18.23
CA ASN A 56 20.07 4.58 19.34
C ASN A 56 20.32 5.30 20.67
N GLU A 57 21.45 6.01 20.79
CA GLU A 57 21.77 6.87 21.94
C GLU A 57 21.18 8.29 21.78
N THR A 58 20.66 8.64 20.59
CA THR A 58 20.15 9.99 20.32
C THR A 58 18.80 10.20 21.01
N PRO A 59 18.62 11.31 21.77
CA PRO A 59 17.36 11.60 22.43
C PRO A 59 16.18 11.66 21.46
N GLY A 60 15.08 10.97 21.78
CA GLY A 60 13.88 10.92 20.97
C GLY A 60 13.85 9.76 19.95
N VAL A 61 14.96 9.07 19.73
CA VAL A 61 15.00 7.82 18.98
C VAL A 61 14.60 6.67 19.91
N LEU A 62 13.58 5.90 19.49
CA LEU A 62 13.11 4.72 20.22
C LEU A 62 13.90 3.47 19.81
N ALA A 63 14.15 3.34 18.54
CA ALA A 63 14.93 2.27 17.94
C ALA A 63 15.41 2.68 16.54
N ALA A 64 16.63 2.29 16.18
CA ALA A 64 17.17 2.41 14.82
C ALA A 64 17.81 1.08 14.41
N GLY A 65 17.56 0.67 13.17
CA GLY A 65 18.10 -0.54 12.56
C GLY A 65 18.14 -0.39 11.04
N ALA A 66 18.77 -1.32 10.33
CA ALA A 66 18.99 -1.20 8.90
C ALA A 66 18.55 -2.43 8.12
N ILE A 67 18.19 -2.19 6.86
CA ILE A 67 17.82 -3.21 5.87
C ILE A 67 18.32 -2.76 4.49
N ASP A 68 18.69 -3.68 3.62
CA ASP A 68 19.15 -3.35 2.28
C ASP A 68 18.00 -2.99 1.34
N ASN A 69 16.86 -3.63 1.48
CA ASN A 69 15.67 -3.38 0.67
C ASN A 69 14.44 -3.23 1.56
N ILE A 70 14.06 -1.98 1.81
CA ILE A 70 12.89 -1.68 2.62
C ILE A 70 11.60 -2.22 1.97
N HIS A 71 10.70 -2.73 2.78
CA HIS A 71 9.38 -3.19 2.32
C HIS A 71 8.62 -2.11 1.56
N MET A 72 7.79 -2.55 0.60
CA MET A 72 7.05 -1.67 -0.31
C MET A 72 7.95 -0.72 -1.12
N ASN A 73 9.16 -1.18 -1.46
CA ASN A 73 10.02 -0.49 -2.39
C ASN A 73 9.48 -0.66 -3.83
N THR A 74 9.20 0.47 -4.50
CA THR A 74 8.69 0.48 -5.87
C THR A 74 9.77 0.31 -6.92
N THR A 75 11.04 0.51 -6.53
CA THR A 75 12.16 0.63 -7.47
C THR A 75 12.90 -0.68 -7.64
N SER A 76 12.97 -1.50 -6.60
CA SER A 76 13.67 -2.77 -6.65
C SER A 76 12.95 -3.86 -5.85
N THR A 77 12.94 -5.06 -6.37
CA THR A 77 12.53 -6.26 -5.66
C THR A 77 13.70 -7.24 -5.71
N GLN A 78 14.14 -7.67 -4.54
CA GLN A 78 15.14 -8.73 -4.44
C GLN A 78 14.42 -10.04 -4.20
N THR A 79 14.87 -11.08 -4.87
CA THR A 79 14.34 -12.44 -4.72
C THR A 79 15.48 -13.45 -4.55
N MET A 80 15.19 -14.55 -3.90
CA MET A 80 16.07 -15.70 -3.82
C MET A 80 15.35 -16.96 -4.30
N ASP A 81 16.11 -17.86 -4.89
CA ASP A 81 15.63 -19.17 -5.30
C ASP A 81 15.89 -20.20 -4.19
N VAL A 82 14.83 -20.81 -3.69
CA VAL A 82 14.94 -21.83 -2.62
C VAL A 82 14.13 -23.07 -2.95
N ASN A 83 14.57 -24.20 -2.41
CA ASN A 83 13.79 -25.42 -2.31
C ASN A 83 13.46 -25.70 -0.85
N VAL A 84 12.27 -26.20 -0.63
CA VAL A 84 11.78 -26.63 0.69
C VAL A 84 11.50 -28.11 0.61
N ASP A 85 12.10 -28.89 1.51
CA ASP A 85 11.94 -30.34 1.51
C ASP A 85 10.46 -30.74 1.65
N GLY A 86 10.01 -31.61 0.76
CA GLY A 86 8.62 -32.09 0.75
C GLY A 86 7.61 -31.17 0.07
N VAL A 87 8.04 -30.02 -0.48
CA VAL A 87 7.14 -29.07 -1.16
C VAL A 87 7.58 -28.85 -2.61
N GLU A 88 6.78 -29.31 -3.55
CA GLU A 88 7.07 -29.16 -4.98
C GLU A 88 6.95 -27.70 -5.43
N PRO A 89 7.93 -27.18 -6.21
CA PRO A 89 7.83 -25.88 -6.83
C PRO A 89 6.64 -25.78 -7.82
N PRO A 90 6.23 -24.56 -8.20
CA PRO A 90 5.19 -24.35 -9.18
C PRO A 90 5.51 -25.03 -10.53
N PRO A 91 4.50 -25.46 -11.30
CA PRO A 91 4.70 -26.07 -12.60
C PRO A 91 5.60 -25.25 -13.52
N GLY A 92 6.65 -25.90 -14.07
CA GLY A 92 7.63 -25.25 -14.94
C GLY A 92 8.79 -24.55 -14.23
N ARG A 93 8.87 -24.58 -12.89
CA ARG A 93 10.00 -24.09 -12.11
C ARG A 93 10.68 -25.22 -11.34
N GLN A 94 11.97 -25.07 -11.10
CA GLN A 94 12.76 -26.01 -10.30
C GLN A 94 12.91 -25.57 -8.84
N THR A 95 12.62 -24.27 -8.57
CA THR A 95 12.77 -23.62 -7.28
C THR A 95 11.58 -22.72 -6.99
N TRP A 96 11.41 -22.38 -5.72
CA TRP A 96 10.54 -21.30 -5.28
C TRP A 96 11.30 -19.99 -5.34
N GLU A 97 10.76 -19.00 -6.03
CA GLU A 97 11.25 -17.62 -6.01
C GLU A 97 10.56 -16.87 -4.87
N ILE A 98 11.31 -16.50 -3.84
CA ILE A 98 10.83 -15.85 -2.63
C ILE A 98 11.44 -14.46 -2.52
N ASP A 99 10.61 -13.47 -2.13
CA ASP A 99 11.09 -12.12 -1.86
C ASP A 99 12.02 -12.12 -0.64
N ARG A 100 13.13 -11.37 -0.71
CA ARG A 100 14.14 -11.33 0.34
C ARG A 100 14.65 -9.92 0.64
N ALA A 101 15.28 -9.75 1.80
CA ALA A 101 16.13 -8.61 2.13
C ALA A 101 17.17 -9.01 3.18
N SER A 102 18.33 -8.35 3.15
CA SER A 102 19.34 -8.46 4.20
C SER A 102 19.05 -7.46 5.31
N ALA A 103 18.83 -7.97 6.53
CA ALA A 103 18.45 -7.17 7.70
C ALA A 103 19.50 -7.25 8.81
N GLU A 104 19.81 -6.09 9.38
CA GLU A 104 20.58 -5.98 10.60
C GLU A 104 19.68 -6.33 11.81
N PRO A 105 20.21 -6.96 12.89
CA PRO A 105 19.38 -7.47 14.00
C PRO A 105 18.40 -6.46 14.60
N ARG A 106 18.74 -5.18 14.68
CA ARG A 106 17.90 -4.11 15.25
C ARG A 106 16.75 -3.69 14.31
N PHE A 107 16.80 -4.08 13.03
CA PHE A 107 15.78 -3.74 12.04
C PHE A 107 14.37 -4.11 12.52
N PHE A 108 14.20 -5.31 13.05
CA PHE A 108 12.88 -5.79 13.50
C PHE A 108 12.28 -4.91 14.59
N GLY A 109 13.10 -4.50 15.56
CA GLY A 109 12.69 -3.57 16.60
C GLY A 109 12.39 -2.17 16.07
N ALA A 110 13.21 -1.66 15.14
CA ALA A 110 13.01 -0.35 14.52
C ALA A 110 11.77 -0.31 13.63
N ALA A 111 11.55 -1.36 12.84
CA ALA A 111 10.37 -1.48 11.98
C ALA A 111 9.09 -1.87 12.74
N GLY A 112 9.19 -2.27 14.02
CA GLY A 112 8.03 -2.75 14.78
C GLY A 112 7.51 -4.11 14.34
N ILE A 113 8.35 -4.93 13.71
CA ILE A 113 8.01 -6.29 13.27
C ILE A 113 8.40 -7.27 14.39
N PRO A 114 7.45 -7.94 15.05
CA PRO A 114 7.77 -8.85 16.15
C PRO A 114 8.41 -10.14 15.65
N ILE A 115 9.39 -10.67 16.38
CA ILE A 115 9.83 -12.06 16.25
C ILE A 115 8.84 -12.92 17.04
N LEU A 116 8.09 -13.75 16.33
CA LEU A 116 6.99 -14.54 16.88
C LEU A 116 7.46 -15.86 17.49
N ARG A 117 8.48 -16.48 16.87
CA ARG A 117 9.06 -17.77 17.29
C ARG A 117 10.56 -17.78 17.00
N GLY A 118 11.29 -18.61 17.74
CA GLY A 118 12.73 -18.71 17.59
C GLY A 118 13.48 -17.51 18.15
N ARG A 119 14.51 -17.07 17.44
CA ARG A 119 15.39 -15.96 17.85
C ARG A 119 15.61 -14.95 16.72
N ASN A 120 16.02 -13.76 17.08
CA ASN A 120 16.55 -12.77 16.16
C ASN A 120 17.99 -13.16 15.73
N PHE A 121 18.52 -12.47 14.70
CA PHE A 121 19.94 -12.56 14.35
C PHE A 121 20.82 -12.16 15.53
N GLN A 122 21.98 -12.80 15.61
CA GLN A 122 22.98 -12.58 16.65
C GLN A 122 24.32 -12.19 16.03
N GLU A 123 25.19 -11.60 16.81
CA GLU A 123 26.56 -11.26 16.37
C GLU A 123 27.38 -12.49 15.96
N THR A 124 27.02 -13.65 16.48
CA THR A 124 27.63 -14.95 16.12
C THR A 124 27.21 -15.50 14.77
N ASP A 125 26.17 -14.92 14.15
CA ASP A 125 25.73 -15.29 12.80
C ASP A 125 26.62 -14.56 11.76
N GLU A 126 27.92 -14.89 11.71
CA GLU A 126 28.93 -14.21 10.89
C GLU A 126 29.11 -14.91 9.53
N GLU A 127 29.78 -14.19 8.60
CA GLU A 127 30.20 -14.72 7.30
C GLU A 127 31.09 -15.96 7.48
N GLY A 128 30.82 -17.00 6.69
CA GLY A 128 31.51 -18.30 6.81
C GLY A 128 30.97 -19.25 7.89
N GLY A 129 30.04 -18.80 8.71
CA GLY A 129 29.23 -19.65 9.60
C GLY A 129 28.10 -20.38 8.86
N THR A 130 27.29 -21.12 9.62
CA THR A 130 26.06 -21.73 9.06
C THR A 130 25.13 -20.62 8.54
N PRO A 131 24.72 -20.64 7.27
CA PRO A 131 23.76 -19.66 6.74
C PRO A 131 22.46 -19.71 7.52
N VAL A 132 22.00 -18.55 8.00
CA VAL A 132 20.77 -18.45 8.79
C VAL A 132 19.80 -17.43 8.20
N VAL A 133 18.50 -17.72 8.35
CA VAL A 133 17.44 -16.82 7.92
C VAL A 133 16.36 -16.71 8.98
N ILE A 134 15.66 -15.55 8.96
CA ILE A 134 14.37 -15.37 9.59
C ILE A 134 13.33 -15.31 8.49
N ILE A 135 12.28 -16.09 8.60
CA ILE A 135 11.16 -16.09 7.64
C ILE A 135 9.98 -15.35 8.24
N ASN A 136 9.07 -14.85 7.39
CA ASN A 136 7.83 -14.31 7.92
C ASN A 136 6.79 -15.41 8.20
N GLN A 137 5.75 -15.08 8.97
CA GLN A 137 4.69 -16.02 9.32
C GLN A 137 3.97 -16.59 8.08
N ALA A 138 3.78 -15.77 7.02
CA ALA A 138 3.15 -16.21 5.78
C ALA A 138 3.96 -17.31 5.07
N MET A 139 5.29 -17.27 5.17
CA MET A 139 6.15 -18.31 4.65
C MET A 139 6.05 -19.59 5.48
N ALA A 140 6.05 -19.45 6.81
CA ALA A 140 5.89 -20.60 7.72
C ALA A 140 4.54 -21.31 7.49
N ASP A 141 3.45 -20.56 7.40
CA ASP A 141 2.10 -21.11 7.18
C ASP A 141 1.97 -21.80 5.81
N ARG A 142 2.69 -21.31 4.81
CA ARG A 142 2.64 -21.86 3.45
C ARG A 142 3.41 -23.16 3.31
N PHE A 143 4.62 -23.22 3.89
CA PHE A 143 5.55 -24.34 3.65
C PHE A 143 5.53 -25.38 4.76
N TRP A 144 5.15 -25.00 5.99
CA TRP A 144 5.08 -25.90 7.14
C TRP A 144 3.77 -25.69 7.92
N PRO A 145 2.59 -25.90 7.27
CA PRO A 145 1.30 -25.66 7.90
C PRO A 145 1.09 -26.56 9.13
N GLY A 146 0.97 -25.93 10.30
CA GLY A 146 0.78 -26.64 11.57
C GLY A 146 2.05 -27.24 12.18
N GLU A 147 3.23 -27.03 11.57
CA GLU A 147 4.51 -27.49 12.08
C GLU A 147 5.36 -26.32 12.61
N GLU A 148 6.40 -26.68 13.38
CA GLU A 148 7.42 -25.71 13.77
C GLU A 148 8.39 -25.45 12.62
N ALA A 149 8.48 -24.19 12.19
CA ALA A 149 9.37 -23.79 11.09
C ALA A 149 10.80 -23.50 11.58
N VAL A 150 10.97 -23.14 12.86
CA VAL A 150 12.30 -22.92 13.45
C VAL A 150 13.05 -24.25 13.51
N GLY A 151 14.30 -24.23 13.05
CA GLY A 151 15.13 -25.43 12.95
C GLY A 151 14.96 -26.22 11.64
N LYS A 152 14.00 -25.85 10.78
CA LYS A 152 13.90 -26.36 9.40
C LYS A 152 14.99 -25.74 8.53
N THR A 153 15.30 -26.37 7.39
CA THR A 153 16.27 -25.87 6.43
C THR A 153 15.62 -25.55 5.09
N LEU A 154 16.11 -24.50 4.46
CA LEU A 154 15.89 -24.18 3.05
C LEU A 154 17.14 -24.63 2.28
N ARG A 155 16.97 -25.00 1.02
CA ARG A 155 18.10 -25.24 0.13
C ARG A 155 18.17 -24.13 -0.89
N GLY A 156 19.28 -23.38 -0.88
CA GLY A 156 19.59 -22.40 -1.90
C GLY A 156 19.81 -23.05 -3.27
N ARG A 157 19.88 -22.26 -4.32
CA ARG A 157 20.11 -22.72 -5.69
C ARG A 157 21.45 -23.46 -5.85
N SER A 158 22.48 -23.08 -5.10
CA SER A 158 23.80 -23.74 -5.04
C SER A 158 23.79 -25.07 -4.29
N GLY A 159 22.69 -25.42 -3.62
CA GLY A 159 22.54 -26.59 -2.78
C GLY A 159 22.92 -26.37 -1.31
N ASP A 160 23.25 -25.12 -0.94
CA ASP A 160 23.61 -24.79 0.42
C ASP A 160 22.37 -24.90 1.33
N GLU A 161 22.58 -25.44 2.53
CA GLU A 161 21.55 -25.53 3.56
C GLU A 161 21.52 -24.24 4.36
N ILE A 162 20.34 -23.62 4.43
CA ILE A 162 20.08 -22.36 5.13
C ILE A 162 19.12 -22.65 6.29
N LEU A 163 19.56 -22.40 7.52
CA LEU A 163 18.79 -22.71 8.72
C LEU A 163 17.79 -21.60 9.06
N VAL A 164 16.53 -21.96 9.25
CA VAL A 164 15.52 -21.05 9.78
C VAL A 164 15.71 -20.91 11.30
N VAL A 165 16.13 -19.73 11.76
CA VAL A 165 16.39 -19.44 13.18
C VAL A 165 15.24 -18.68 13.86
N GLY A 166 14.36 -18.06 13.10
CA GLY A 166 13.24 -17.31 13.63
C GLY A 166 12.09 -17.15 12.64
N VAL A 167 10.93 -16.84 13.19
CA VAL A 167 9.72 -16.49 12.44
C VAL A 167 9.28 -15.10 12.88
N ALA A 168 9.27 -14.15 11.94
CA ALA A 168 8.82 -12.78 12.15
C ALA A 168 7.35 -12.59 11.76
N GLY A 169 6.73 -11.54 12.26
CA GLY A 169 5.41 -11.08 11.82
C GLY A 169 5.37 -10.86 10.31
N THR A 170 4.20 -11.00 9.70
CA THR A 170 4.02 -10.73 8.27
C THR A 170 3.77 -9.25 8.04
N ALA A 171 4.69 -8.57 7.38
CA ALA A 171 4.51 -7.23 6.86
C ALA A 171 4.11 -7.28 5.38
N LYS A 172 3.58 -6.18 4.84
CA LYS A 172 3.33 -5.99 3.41
C LYS A 172 4.66 -5.75 2.69
N ILE A 173 4.91 -6.49 1.64
CA ILE A 173 6.23 -6.54 0.98
C ILE A 173 6.29 -5.67 -0.27
N ARG A 174 5.33 -5.81 -1.19
CA ARG A 174 5.32 -5.11 -2.48
C ARG A 174 4.25 -4.03 -2.55
N THR A 175 3.05 -4.35 -2.10
CA THR A 175 1.91 -3.43 -2.10
C THR A 175 1.04 -3.64 -0.87
N ILE A 176 0.45 -2.57 -0.38
CA ILE A 176 -0.38 -2.62 0.83
C ILE A 176 -1.60 -3.56 0.67
N GLY A 177 -2.07 -3.70 -0.57
CA GLY A 177 -3.24 -4.51 -0.93
C GLY A 177 -2.98 -5.99 -1.15
N GLU A 178 -1.75 -6.44 -1.07
CA GLU A 178 -1.41 -7.83 -1.35
C GLU A 178 -1.91 -8.80 -0.27
N ALA A 179 -2.18 -10.03 -0.71
CA ALA A 179 -2.32 -11.14 0.23
C ALA A 179 -0.98 -11.39 0.96
N PRO A 180 -0.99 -11.98 2.17
CA PRO A 180 0.23 -12.37 2.86
C PRO A 180 1.16 -13.17 1.94
N ARG A 181 2.41 -12.73 1.82
CA ARG A 181 3.41 -13.31 0.92
C ARG A 181 4.57 -13.90 1.71
N PRO A 182 5.13 -15.04 1.29
CA PRO A 182 6.39 -15.56 1.80
C PRO A 182 7.51 -14.53 1.65
N PHE A 183 8.30 -14.36 2.69
CA PHE A 183 9.45 -13.46 2.72
C PHE A 183 10.56 -14.03 3.57
N VAL A 184 11.80 -13.79 3.14
CA VAL A 184 13.02 -14.21 3.83
C VAL A 184 13.84 -12.99 4.20
N TYR A 185 14.22 -12.90 5.46
CA TYR A 185 15.28 -12.01 5.93
C TYR A 185 16.57 -12.80 6.05
N GLU A 186 17.63 -12.30 5.41
CA GLU A 186 18.99 -12.83 5.54
C GLU A 186 19.74 -11.99 6.58
N ALA A 187 20.71 -12.58 7.27
CA ALA A 187 21.51 -11.83 8.23
C ALA A 187 22.49 -10.92 7.46
N TYR A 188 22.43 -9.60 7.73
CA TYR A 188 23.34 -8.63 7.11
C TYR A 188 24.82 -8.93 7.34
N SER A 189 25.13 -9.59 8.44
CA SER A 189 26.48 -10.09 8.73
C SER A 189 26.95 -11.16 7.76
N GLN A 190 26.04 -11.94 7.18
CA GLN A 190 26.33 -13.00 6.20
C GLN A 190 26.14 -12.56 4.75
N ASP A 191 25.18 -11.65 4.51
CA ASP A 191 24.87 -11.11 3.17
C ASP A 191 25.01 -9.59 3.17
N TYR A 192 26.25 -9.13 2.93
CA TYR A 192 26.57 -7.69 2.95
C TYR A 192 25.98 -6.97 1.75
N SER A 193 25.35 -5.85 2.02
CA SER A 193 24.91 -4.88 1.02
C SER A 193 25.50 -3.51 1.34
N SER A 194 26.00 -2.83 0.29
CA SER A 194 26.45 -1.44 0.42
C SER A 194 25.28 -0.45 0.36
N PHE A 195 24.14 -0.83 -0.17
CA PHE A 195 22.93 -0.03 -0.24
C PHE A 195 22.06 -0.33 0.99
N LEU A 196 21.83 0.69 1.83
CA LEU A 196 21.18 0.49 3.12
C LEU A 196 20.11 1.56 3.36
N THR A 197 18.98 1.12 3.85
CA THR A 197 17.93 1.99 4.42
C THR A 197 17.93 1.82 5.94
N VAL A 198 18.25 2.88 6.65
CA VAL A 198 18.13 2.94 8.12
C VAL A 198 16.71 3.36 8.46
N VAL A 199 16.05 2.52 9.24
CA VAL A 199 14.71 2.73 9.80
C VAL A 199 14.87 3.30 11.20
N ILE A 200 14.29 4.47 11.47
CA ILE A 200 14.43 5.21 12.73
C ILE A 200 13.05 5.44 13.31
N ARG A 201 12.69 4.68 14.33
CA ARG A 201 11.45 4.85 15.09
C ARG A 201 11.66 5.91 16.17
N THR A 202 10.74 6.86 16.27
CA THR A 202 10.89 8.03 17.16
C THR A 202 9.62 8.31 17.97
N GLN A 203 9.78 8.96 19.13
CA GLN A 203 8.66 9.47 19.93
C GLN A 203 8.08 10.78 19.38
N GLY A 204 8.89 11.52 18.63
CA GLY A 204 8.54 12.86 18.13
C GLY A 204 8.33 12.92 16.62
N SER A 205 8.63 14.09 16.04
CA SER A 205 8.56 14.28 14.59
C SER A 205 9.61 13.44 13.87
N PRO A 206 9.23 12.61 12.89
CA PRO A 206 10.16 11.89 12.04
C PRO A 206 11.15 12.80 11.32
N ASP A 207 10.72 13.99 10.91
CA ASP A 207 11.56 14.98 10.23
C ASP A 207 12.72 15.45 11.13
N THR A 208 12.44 15.66 12.41
CA THR A 208 13.48 16.06 13.38
C THR A 208 14.49 14.93 13.59
N ALA A 209 14.01 13.69 13.73
CA ALA A 209 14.87 12.52 13.85
C ALA A 209 15.73 12.33 12.58
N LEU A 210 15.12 12.53 11.40
CA LEU A 210 15.80 12.45 10.12
C LEU A 210 16.92 13.48 9.97
N GLN A 211 16.67 14.73 10.35
CA GLN A 211 17.69 15.78 10.35
C GLN A 211 18.84 15.45 11.32
N GLY A 212 18.54 14.91 12.50
CA GLY A 212 19.52 14.44 13.46
C GLY A 212 20.37 13.29 12.90
N ALA A 213 19.73 12.29 12.33
CA ALA A 213 20.38 11.13 11.71
C ALA A 213 21.27 11.54 10.53
N PHE A 214 20.76 12.43 9.66
CA PHE A 214 21.54 12.96 8.54
C PHE A 214 22.78 13.74 9.00
N ARG A 215 22.63 14.58 10.02
CA ARG A 215 23.76 15.33 10.61
C ARG A 215 24.81 14.38 11.17
N LEU A 216 24.39 13.40 11.96
CA LEU A 216 25.27 12.39 12.52
C LEU A 216 26.03 11.62 11.43
N LEU A 217 25.31 11.23 10.34
CA LEU A 217 25.92 10.56 9.20
C LEU A 217 27.04 11.43 8.58
N ARG A 218 26.76 12.72 8.38
CA ARG A 218 27.73 13.69 7.81
C ARG A 218 28.90 14.00 8.75
N GLU A 219 28.71 13.91 10.08
CA GLU A 219 29.79 14.03 11.05
C GLU A 219 30.73 12.82 11.02
N MET A 220 30.18 11.62 10.77
CA MET A 220 30.97 10.39 10.64
C MET A 220 31.65 10.26 9.29
N ASP A 221 30.95 10.59 8.22
CA ASP A 221 31.47 10.62 6.84
C ASP A 221 30.80 11.73 6.03
N PRO A 222 31.51 12.88 5.81
CA PRO A 222 30.99 14.00 5.04
C PRO A 222 30.64 13.67 3.59
N ASP A 223 31.30 12.67 3.01
CA ASP A 223 31.16 12.30 1.60
C ASP A 223 30.20 11.11 1.38
N MET A 224 29.56 10.61 2.44
CA MET A 224 28.60 9.50 2.33
C MET A 224 27.51 9.83 1.30
N LEU A 225 27.28 8.95 0.34
CA LEU A 225 26.26 9.13 -0.69
C LEU A 225 24.88 8.84 -0.08
N VAL A 226 24.13 9.89 0.24
CA VAL A 226 22.74 9.79 0.65
C VAL A 226 21.86 9.77 -0.61
N VAL A 227 21.07 8.71 -0.75
CA VAL A 227 20.19 8.47 -1.91
C VAL A 227 18.83 9.09 -1.67
N GLU A 228 18.27 8.89 -0.46
CA GLU A 228 16.92 9.34 -0.16
C GLU A 228 16.74 9.55 1.35
N THR A 229 15.93 10.55 1.68
CA THR A 229 15.47 10.82 3.04
C THR A 229 13.96 11.06 3.00
N LYS A 230 13.19 10.32 3.78
CA LYS A 230 11.72 10.45 3.83
C LYS A 230 11.15 9.90 5.12
N THR A 231 9.92 10.25 5.40
CA THR A 231 9.15 9.61 6.46
C THR A 231 8.52 8.29 5.96
N MET A 232 8.16 7.40 6.88
CA MET A 232 7.41 6.18 6.51
C MET A 232 6.06 6.55 5.87
N GLU A 233 5.42 7.63 6.33
CA GLU A 233 4.16 8.11 5.75
C GLU A 233 4.34 8.55 4.29
N GLU A 234 5.40 9.27 3.97
CA GLU A 234 5.74 9.63 2.59
C GLU A 234 6.06 8.40 1.75
N HIS A 235 6.79 7.43 2.31
CA HIS A 235 7.11 6.17 1.63
C HIS A 235 5.84 5.41 1.25
N LEU A 236 4.93 5.24 2.19
CA LEU A 236 3.62 4.62 1.95
C LEU A 236 2.74 5.47 1.04
N GLY A 237 2.84 6.79 1.15
CA GLY A 237 2.09 7.76 0.35
C GLY A 237 2.32 7.63 -1.16
N ILE A 238 3.52 7.22 -1.59
CA ILE A 238 3.85 6.95 -3.00
C ILE A 238 2.98 5.82 -3.56
N MET A 239 2.73 4.78 -2.75
CA MET A 239 1.85 3.67 -3.14
C MET A 239 0.39 4.10 -3.35
N LEU A 240 -0.01 5.18 -2.67
CA LEU A 240 -1.37 5.74 -2.75
C LEU A 240 -1.57 6.69 -3.93
N LEU A 241 -0.48 7.14 -4.59
CA LEU A 241 -0.57 8.11 -5.69
C LEU A 241 -1.55 7.68 -6.79
N PRO A 242 -1.52 6.44 -7.33
CA PRO A 242 -2.45 6.03 -8.37
C PRO A 242 -3.91 6.09 -7.92
N ALA A 243 -4.20 5.68 -6.67
CA ALA A 243 -5.54 5.72 -6.10
C ALA A 243 -6.01 7.16 -5.84
N ARG A 244 -5.13 8.03 -5.33
CA ARG A 244 -5.41 9.47 -5.12
C ARG A 244 -5.71 10.17 -6.44
N LEU A 245 -4.86 9.97 -7.47
CA LEU A 245 -5.07 10.55 -8.79
C LEU A 245 -6.34 10.01 -9.45
N GLY A 246 -6.60 8.72 -9.34
CA GLY A 246 -7.83 8.10 -9.81
C GLY A 246 -9.06 8.72 -9.16
N THR A 247 -9.05 8.90 -7.84
CA THR A 247 -10.13 9.54 -7.09
C THR A 247 -10.33 11.00 -7.51
N LEU A 248 -9.27 11.80 -7.61
CA LEU A 248 -9.33 13.20 -8.01
C LEU A 248 -9.89 13.38 -9.42
N LEU A 249 -9.35 12.67 -10.40
CA LEU A 249 -9.79 12.75 -11.79
C LEU A 249 -11.23 12.29 -11.96
N THR A 250 -11.57 11.16 -11.35
CA THR A 250 -12.93 10.61 -11.45
C THR A 250 -13.94 11.52 -10.75
N SER A 251 -13.60 12.13 -9.61
CA SER A 251 -14.44 13.08 -8.91
C SER A 251 -14.65 14.37 -9.72
N LEU A 252 -13.59 14.90 -10.34
CA LEU A 252 -13.69 16.07 -11.22
C LEU A 252 -14.63 15.80 -12.40
N PHE A 253 -14.44 14.69 -13.09
CA PHE A 253 -15.31 14.29 -14.19
C PHE A 253 -16.74 14.02 -13.74
N ALA A 254 -16.95 13.49 -12.55
CA ALA A 254 -18.27 13.26 -11.97
C ALA A 254 -18.99 14.59 -11.70
N ILE A 255 -18.29 15.61 -11.17
CA ILE A 255 -18.85 16.96 -10.94
C ILE A 255 -19.23 17.59 -12.28
N VAL A 256 -18.35 17.58 -13.27
CA VAL A 256 -18.64 18.13 -14.61
C VAL A 256 -19.84 17.42 -15.25
N ALA A 257 -19.89 16.09 -15.17
CA ALA A 257 -21.02 15.31 -15.70
C ALA A 257 -22.33 15.64 -14.99
N LEU A 258 -22.31 15.86 -13.66
CA LEU A 258 -23.47 16.27 -12.88
C LEU A 258 -23.96 17.66 -13.29
N CYS A 259 -23.06 18.62 -13.45
CA CYS A 259 -23.39 19.96 -13.93
C CYS A 259 -24.05 19.92 -15.32
N LEU A 260 -23.45 19.15 -16.25
CA LEU A 260 -24.01 19.00 -17.60
C LEU A 260 -25.37 18.31 -17.59
N ALA A 261 -25.55 17.28 -16.75
CA ALA A 261 -26.83 16.59 -16.60
C ALA A 261 -27.92 17.54 -16.04
N THR A 262 -27.58 18.35 -15.04
CA THR A 262 -28.50 19.33 -14.43
C THR A 262 -28.90 20.40 -15.45
N ILE A 263 -27.94 20.95 -16.20
CA ILE A 263 -28.20 21.93 -17.26
C ILE A 263 -29.09 21.32 -18.36
N GLY A 264 -28.75 20.08 -18.76
CA GLY A 264 -29.52 19.35 -19.79
C GLY A 264 -30.97 19.08 -19.34
N LEU A 265 -31.14 18.61 -18.10
CA LEU A 265 -32.47 18.36 -17.54
C LEU A 265 -33.27 19.66 -17.43
N TYR A 266 -32.66 20.74 -16.92
CA TYR A 266 -33.29 22.08 -16.86
C TYR A 266 -33.73 22.54 -18.25
N GLY A 267 -32.89 22.38 -19.27
CA GLY A 267 -33.23 22.72 -20.66
C GLY A 267 -34.44 21.96 -21.20
N ILE A 268 -34.48 20.66 -20.97
CA ILE A 268 -35.59 19.80 -21.41
C ILE A 268 -36.89 20.15 -20.70
N VAL A 269 -36.86 20.31 -19.37
CA VAL A 269 -38.03 20.66 -18.57
C VAL A 269 -38.53 22.06 -18.94
N SER A 270 -37.63 23.04 -19.05
CA SER A 270 -37.98 24.44 -19.43
C SER A 270 -38.60 24.49 -20.82
N TYR A 271 -38.07 23.75 -21.79
CA TYR A 271 -38.64 23.64 -23.12
C TYR A 271 -40.01 22.96 -23.11
N ALA A 272 -40.20 21.89 -22.35
CA ALA A 272 -41.48 21.21 -22.22
C ALA A 272 -42.54 22.07 -21.61
N VAL A 273 -42.20 22.81 -20.57
CA VAL A 273 -43.13 23.81 -19.91
C VAL A 273 -43.46 24.93 -20.84
N SER A 274 -42.51 25.53 -21.56
CA SER A 274 -42.74 26.61 -22.51
C SER A 274 -43.68 26.20 -23.65
N ARG A 275 -43.55 24.98 -24.16
CA ARG A 275 -44.41 24.46 -25.24
C ARG A 275 -45.84 24.15 -24.80
N ARG A 276 -46.05 23.86 -23.49
CA ARG A 276 -47.35 23.57 -22.90
C ARG A 276 -47.94 24.75 -22.12
N SER A 277 -47.33 25.95 -22.16
CA SER A 277 -47.75 27.14 -21.40
C SER A 277 -49.18 27.52 -21.68
N ARG A 278 -49.65 27.40 -22.95
CA ARG A 278 -51.05 27.67 -23.34
C ARG A 278 -52.04 26.65 -22.76
N GLU A 279 -51.67 25.38 -22.73
CA GLU A 279 -52.46 24.27 -22.16
C GLU A 279 -52.54 24.43 -20.62
N VAL A 280 -51.40 24.70 -19.98
CA VAL A 280 -51.34 25.01 -18.53
C VAL A 280 -52.22 26.22 -18.17
N GLY A 281 -52.16 27.28 -18.98
CA GLY A 281 -53.00 28.47 -18.76
C GLY A 281 -54.48 28.16 -18.89
N ILE A 282 -54.92 27.38 -19.88
CA ILE A 282 -56.34 26.98 -20.08
C ILE A 282 -56.79 26.10 -18.89
N ARG A 283 -55.99 25.11 -18.48
CA ARG A 283 -56.36 24.23 -17.37
C ARG A 283 -56.44 24.99 -16.03
N THR A 284 -55.53 25.92 -15.80
CA THR A 284 -55.56 26.76 -14.59
C THR A 284 -56.77 27.71 -14.57
N SER A 285 -57.14 28.30 -15.71
CA SER A 285 -58.34 29.13 -15.82
C SER A 285 -59.65 28.34 -15.65
N LEU A 286 -59.63 27.03 -15.91
CA LEU A 286 -60.75 26.10 -15.68
C LEU A 286 -60.76 25.53 -14.23
N GLY A 287 -59.91 26.00 -13.34
CA GLY A 287 -59.88 25.62 -11.90
C GLY A 287 -59.01 24.42 -11.59
N ALA A 288 -58.12 24.04 -12.47
CA ALA A 288 -57.13 22.98 -12.15
C ALA A 288 -56.14 23.47 -11.05
N GLU A 289 -55.90 22.65 -10.03
CA GLU A 289 -55.00 22.93 -8.93
C GLU A 289 -53.53 23.00 -9.44
N PRO A 290 -52.81 24.11 -9.25
CA PRO A 290 -51.45 24.30 -9.78
C PRO A 290 -50.49 23.17 -9.42
N GLY A 291 -50.62 22.63 -8.19
CA GLY A 291 -49.80 21.49 -7.71
C GLY A 291 -49.98 20.19 -8.51
N ARG A 292 -51.15 19.96 -9.08
CA ARG A 292 -51.44 18.79 -9.91
C ARG A 292 -50.70 18.84 -11.25
N VAL A 293 -50.70 20.03 -11.87
CA VAL A 293 -50.03 20.30 -13.16
C VAL A 293 -48.50 20.17 -13.01
N VAL A 294 -47.94 20.76 -11.95
CA VAL A 294 -46.51 20.64 -11.64
C VAL A 294 -46.10 19.17 -11.41
N ARG A 295 -46.91 18.43 -10.65
CA ARG A 295 -46.63 17.01 -10.38
C ARG A 295 -46.63 16.17 -11.66
N GLU A 296 -47.52 16.46 -12.60
CA GLU A 296 -47.61 15.72 -13.89
C GLU A 296 -46.33 15.95 -14.73
N ILE A 297 -45.86 17.18 -14.80
CA ILE A 297 -44.58 17.52 -15.50
C ILE A 297 -43.37 16.87 -14.84
N VAL A 298 -43.33 16.90 -13.50
CA VAL A 298 -42.25 16.28 -12.74
C VAL A 298 -42.21 14.74 -12.97
N TRP A 299 -43.41 14.08 -13.00
CA TRP A 299 -43.47 12.64 -13.27
C TRP A 299 -43.04 12.26 -14.68
N GLU A 300 -43.33 13.08 -15.69
CA GLU A 300 -42.80 12.87 -17.04
C GLU A 300 -41.30 12.99 -17.11
N GLY A 301 -40.71 13.99 -16.45
CA GLY A 301 -39.26 14.17 -16.33
C GLY A 301 -38.59 13.02 -15.56
N MET A 302 -39.22 12.55 -14.49
CA MET A 302 -38.73 11.45 -13.67
C MET A 302 -38.66 10.12 -14.43
N GLY A 303 -39.61 9.86 -15.35
CA GLY A 303 -39.56 8.69 -16.22
C GLY A 303 -38.30 8.66 -17.08
N LEU A 304 -37.92 9.79 -17.67
CA LEU A 304 -36.71 9.91 -18.48
C LEU A 304 -35.43 9.74 -17.62
N ALA A 305 -35.43 10.34 -16.42
CA ALA A 305 -34.34 10.23 -15.46
C ALA A 305 -34.13 8.77 -14.99
N LEU A 306 -35.21 8.03 -14.75
CA LEU A 306 -35.15 6.60 -14.38
C LEU A 306 -34.56 5.73 -15.49
N VAL A 307 -34.95 5.97 -16.74
CA VAL A 307 -34.37 5.25 -17.91
C VAL A 307 -32.88 5.56 -18.03
N GLY A 308 -32.50 6.85 -17.91
CA GLY A 308 -31.11 7.27 -17.94
C GLY A 308 -30.29 6.68 -16.79
N ALA A 309 -30.84 6.64 -15.57
CA ALA A 309 -30.21 6.03 -14.40
C ALA A 309 -30.02 4.51 -14.59
N GLY A 310 -31.02 3.81 -15.17
CA GLY A 310 -30.93 2.39 -15.48
C GLY A 310 -29.82 2.05 -16.48
N ILE A 311 -29.72 2.82 -17.56
CA ILE A 311 -28.65 2.69 -18.56
C ILE A 311 -27.29 3.02 -17.92
N GLY A 312 -27.21 4.12 -17.14
CA GLY A 312 -26.02 4.53 -16.43
C GLY A 312 -25.53 3.48 -15.43
N LEU A 313 -26.45 2.81 -14.73
CA LEU A 313 -26.15 1.72 -13.81
C LEU A 313 -25.57 0.50 -14.58
N ALA A 314 -26.19 0.10 -15.69
CA ALA A 314 -25.69 -1.00 -16.50
C ALA A 314 -24.28 -0.74 -17.05
N LEU A 315 -24.02 0.48 -17.55
CA LEU A 315 -22.70 0.90 -18.00
C LEU A 315 -21.69 0.99 -16.84
N SER A 316 -22.13 1.39 -15.64
CA SER A 316 -21.29 1.43 -14.45
C SER A 316 -20.89 0.04 -13.97
N LEU A 317 -21.78 -0.96 -14.08
CA LEU A 317 -21.47 -2.36 -13.79
C LEU A 317 -20.39 -2.91 -14.72
N ALA A 318 -20.50 -2.63 -16.02
CA ALA A 318 -19.50 -3.03 -17.01
C ALA A 318 -18.16 -2.33 -16.74
N GLY A 319 -18.18 -1.02 -16.48
CA GLY A 319 -16.98 -0.22 -16.17
C GLY A 319 -16.31 -0.65 -14.86
N ALA A 320 -17.06 -0.99 -13.82
CA ALA A 320 -16.53 -1.45 -12.54
C ALA A 320 -15.77 -2.78 -12.67
N GLN A 321 -16.17 -3.66 -13.60
CA GLN A 321 -15.43 -4.90 -13.87
C GLN A 321 -14.06 -4.63 -14.50
N VAL A 322 -13.95 -3.64 -15.39
CA VAL A 322 -12.68 -3.21 -15.98
C VAL A 322 -11.75 -2.59 -14.91
N LEU A 323 -12.34 -1.83 -13.98
CA LEU A 323 -11.60 -1.18 -12.90
C LEU A 323 -11.27 -2.10 -11.75
N ARG A 324 -11.73 -3.36 -11.75
CA ARG A 324 -11.57 -4.31 -10.64
C ARG A 324 -10.11 -4.50 -10.21
N SER A 325 -9.18 -4.48 -11.16
CA SER A 325 -7.74 -4.62 -10.88
C SER A 325 -7.11 -3.38 -10.22
N LEU A 326 -7.79 -2.23 -10.29
CA LEU A 326 -7.35 -0.95 -9.70
C LEU A 326 -8.05 -0.65 -8.37
N LEU A 327 -9.10 -1.41 -8.02
CA LEU A 327 -9.86 -1.25 -6.78
C LEU A 327 -9.29 -2.16 -5.71
N PHE A 328 -9.08 -1.62 -4.53
CA PHE A 328 -8.58 -2.34 -3.37
C PHE A 328 -9.62 -2.37 -2.24
N GLY A 329 -9.79 -3.53 -1.58
CA GLY A 329 -10.64 -3.67 -0.39
C GLY A 329 -12.15 -3.47 -0.64
N VAL A 330 -12.55 -3.11 -1.87
CA VAL A 330 -13.94 -2.87 -2.27
C VAL A 330 -14.29 -3.75 -3.45
N GLY A 331 -15.38 -4.50 -3.30
CA GLY A 331 -15.90 -5.29 -4.43
C GLY A 331 -16.35 -4.37 -5.58
N ALA A 332 -16.09 -4.79 -6.83
CA ALA A 332 -16.56 -4.05 -8.01
C ALA A 332 -18.10 -3.83 -8.00
N LEU A 333 -18.84 -4.58 -7.19
CA LEU A 333 -20.30 -4.49 -7.01
C LEU A 333 -20.65 -4.01 -5.59
N ASP A 334 -19.97 -2.96 -5.10
CA ASP A 334 -20.22 -2.43 -3.77
C ASP A 334 -21.67 -1.91 -3.59
N PRO A 335 -22.50 -2.54 -2.72
CA PRO A 335 -23.93 -2.21 -2.62
C PRO A 335 -24.20 -0.78 -2.17
N LEU A 336 -23.29 -0.21 -1.35
CA LEU A 336 -23.45 1.16 -0.86
C LEU A 336 -23.23 2.18 -1.98
N THR A 337 -22.20 2.00 -2.80
CA THR A 337 -21.92 2.90 -3.92
C THR A 337 -23.01 2.80 -4.99
N PHE A 338 -23.41 1.56 -5.34
CA PHE A 338 -24.46 1.32 -6.35
C PHE A 338 -25.86 1.69 -5.87
N GLY A 339 -26.10 1.78 -4.56
CA GLY A 339 -27.37 2.25 -3.99
C GLY A 339 -27.41 3.77 -3.79
N ALA A 340 -26.38 4.36 -3.17
CA ALA A 340 -26.35 5.77 -2.82
C ALA A 340 -26.30 6.71 -4.03
N VAL A 341 -25.57 6.37 -5.09
CA VAL A 341 -25.41 7.22 -6.28
C VAL A 341 -26.72 7.39 -7.05
N PRO A 342 -27.47 6.33 -7.41
CA PRO A 342 -28.78 6.51 -8.06
C PRO A 342 -29.80 7.23 -7.19
N LEU A 343 -29.82 6.95 -5.87
CA LEU A 343 -30.73 7.64 -4.95
C LEU A 343 -30.42 9.14 -4.88
N GLY A 344 -29.12 9.50 -4.81
CA GLY A 344 -28.70 10.90 -4.85
C GLY A 344 -29.07 11.62 -6.15
N LEU A 345 -28.96 10.93 -7.31
CA LEU A 345 -29.34 11.47 -8.60
C LEU A 345 -30.86 11.68 -8.76
N LEU A 346 -31.66 10.81 -8.14
CA LEU A 346 -33.13 10.92 -8.17
C LEU A 346 -33.67 11.96 -7.20
N ALA A 347 -32.87 12.38 -6.21
CA ALA A 347 -33.23 13.43 -5.25
C ALA A 347 -32.91 14.85 -5.76
N LEU A 348 -32.12 15.00 -6.82
CA LEU A 348 -31.79 16.22 -7.55
C LEU A 348 -32.91 16.58 -8.55
#